data_3f7dce6c07090ceae1a9ff9099c9dc5f
#
_entry.id   3f7dce6c07090ceae1a9ff9099c9dc5f
#
_cell.length_a   1.000
_cell.length_b   1.000
_cell.length_c   1.000
_cell.angle_alpha   90.00
_cell.angle_beta   90.00
_cell.angle_gamma   90.00
#
_symmetry.space_group_name_H-M   'P 1'
#
loop_
_entity.id
_entity.type
_entity.pdbx_description
1 polymer ?
#
loop_
_entity_poly.entity_id
_entity_poly.type
_entity_poly.pdbx_seq_one_letter_code
_entity_poly.pdbx_strand_id
1 'polypeptide(L)'
;MSLSHLISIRDLTREEAILILDTAEQMAATPRHGVKKLPTLQGKTVVNLFFEDSTRTRISFETAAKRLSADVINFQSRGSSVSKGESLKDTALTLEAMGADAVIVRHSSSGAAHRLAHAGWMNLPVLNAGDGTHQHPTQALLDAMTLRRHYAPSLGDDGMPVPGSGLDGAHVVIVGDVLHSRVARSNVDLLTLLGAHVTLVAPPTLLPIGVETWNCDTSYNFDEALAAKPDAVMMLRVQRERMSSAGGGFFPSPGAYHAEYGLTPARFATLAPNAVVMHPGPMNRGLEICAEAADSDQSVIVEQVSNGVCIRMAALYLLLASEGHSND
;
A
#
# COMPACT_ATOMS: atom_id res chain seq x y z
N MET A 1 2.51 -23.38 -3.46
CA MET A 1 2.83 -22.35 -2.47
C MET A 1 1.52 -21.69 -2.09
N SER A 2 1.05 -21.80 -0.86
CA SER A 2 -0.24 -21.22 -0.42
C SER A 2 0.08 -20.08 0.54
N LEU A 3 -0.23 -18.87 0.15
CA LEU A 3 -0.21 -17.70 1.03
C LEU A 3 -1.36 -17.86 2.03
N SER A 4 -1.07 -17.99 3.32
CA SER A 4 -2.12 -18.14 4.35
C SER A 4 -2.72 -16.82 4.79
N HIS A 5 -1.89 -15.77 4.84
CA HIS A 5 -2.27 -14.41 5.22
C HIS A 5 -1.44 -13.40 4.44
N LEU A 6 -1.88 -12.15 4.38
CA LEU A 6 -1.08 -11.01 3.88
C LEU A 6 -1.06 -9.91 4.95
N ILE A 7 -0.18 -10.05 5.96
CA ILE A 7 -0.12 -9.18 7.13
C ILE A 7 0.97 -8.13 7.01
N SER A 8 2.15 -8.53 6.56
CA SER A 8 3.34 -7.70 6.44
C SER A 8 4.09 -8.04 5.16
N ILE A 9 4.79 -7.07 4.58
CA ILE A 9 5.72 -7.34 3.48
C ILE A 9 6.87 -8.24 3.94
N ARG A 10 7.26 -8.18 5.21
CA ARG A 10 8.33 -9.00 5.78
C ARG A 10 8.02 -10.49 5.82
N ASP A 11 6.75 -10.86 5.65
CA ASP A 11 6.30 -12.25 5.60
C ASP A 11 6.40 -12.82 4.17
N LEU A 12 6.67 -11.98 3.16
CA LEU A 12 6.78 -12.38 1.75
C LEU A 12 8.22 -12.64 1.34
N THR A 13 8.42 -13.67 0.54
CA THR A 13 9.63 -13.82 -0.28
C THR A 13 9.54 -12.92 -1.52
N ARG A 14 10.69 -12.71 -2.20
CA ARG A 14 10.73 -11.98 -3.47
C ARG A 14 9.82 -12.62 -4.52
N GLU A 15 9.85 -13.94 -4.60
CA GLU A 15 9.07 -14.73 -5.56
C GLU A 15 7.56 -14.60 -5.28
N GLU A 16 7.14 -14.58 -4.02
CA GLU A 16 5.75 -14.38 -3.64
C GLU A 16 5.28 -12.95 -3.96
N ALA A 17 6.11 -11.94 -3.70
CA ALA A 17 5.82 -10.57 -4.09
C ALA A 17 5.66 -10.43 -5.61
N ILE A 18 6.57 -11.00 -6.39
CA ILE A 18 6.52 -11.02 -7.86
C ILE A 18 5.28 -11.77 -8.35
N LEU A 19 4.93 -12.92 -7.75
CA LEU A 19 3.72 -13.66 -8.10
C LEU A 19 2.46 -12.83 -7.93
N ILE A 20 2.36 -12.05 -6.82
CA ILE A 20 1.22 -11.15 -6.61
C ILE A 20 1.19 -10.06 -7.69
N LEU A 21 2.35 -9.48 -8.02
CA LEU A 21 2.46 -8.44 -9.06
C LEU A 21 2.05 -8.98 -10.44
N ASP A 22 2.56 -10.13 -10.85
CA ASP A 22 2.26 -10.74 -12.15
C ASP A 22 0.80 -11.18 -12.25
N THR A 23 0.24 -11.73 -11.15
CA THR A 23 -1.20 -12.04 -11.07
C THR A 23 -2.03 -10.77 -11.22
N ALA A 24 -1.61 -9.66 -10.61
CA ALA A 24 -2.29 -8.37 -10.73
C ALA A 24 -2.24 -7.80 -12.16
N GLU A 25 -1.13 -7.99 -12.89
CA GLU A 25 -1.05 -7.63 -14.32
C GLU A 25 -2.03 -8.43 -15.16
N GLN A 26 -2.18 -9.73 -14.92
CA GLN A 26 -3.18 -10.56 -15.57
C GLN A 26 -4.61 -10.08 -15.27
N MET A 27 -4.89 -9.73 -14.00
CA MET A 27 -6.19 -9.14 -13.61
C MET A 27 -6.45 -7.80 -14.30
N ALA A 28 -5.42 -6.97 -14.50
CA ALA A 28 -5.52 -5.70 -15.20
C ALA A 28 -5.80 -5.86 -16.71
N ALA A 29 -5.30 -6.91 -17.33
CA ALA A 29 -5.52 -7.21 -18.75
C ALA A 29 -6.95 -7.72 -19.04
N THR A 30 -7.62 -8.32 -18.06
CA THR A 30 -8.95 -8.96 -18.23
C THR A 30 -10.05 -8.02 -18.76
N PRO A 31 -10.20 -6.75 -18.31
CA PRO A 31 -11.23 -5.85 -18.84
C PRO A 31 -11.09 -5.50 -20.32
N ARG A 32 -9.90 -5.64 -20.90
CA ARG A 32 -9.65 -5.38 -22.34
C ARG A 32 -10.44 -6.35 -23.24
N HIS A 33 -10.90 -7.48 -22.70
CA HIS A 33 -11.73 -8.47 -23.40
C HIS A 33 -13.23 -8.35 -23.08
N GLY A 34 -13.68 -7.23 -22.48
CA GLY A 34 -15.11 -6.98 -22.18
C GLY A 34 -15.65 -7.66 -20.93
N VAL A 35 -14.84 -8.48 -20.24
CA VAL A 35 -15.24 -9.18 -19.00
C VAL A 35 -14.89 -8.32 -17.79
N LYS A 36 -15.91 -7.85 -17.08
CA LYS A 36 -15.72 -7.04 -15.86
C LYS A 36 -15.67 -7.85 -14.55
N LYS A 37 -16.19 -9.08 -14.57
CA LYS A 37 -16.25 -9.99 -13.41
C LYS A 37 -15.68 -11.34 -13.77
N LEU A 38 -14.90 -11.89 -12.86
CA LEU A 38 -14.35 -13.25 -12.90
C LEU A 38 -15.08 -14.11 -11.85
N PRO A 39 -15.55 -15.31 -12.18
CA PRO A 39 -16.29 -16.17 -11.23
C PRO A 39 -15.39 -16.93 -10.26
N THR A 40 -14.15 -16.47 -10.06
CA THR A 40 -13.09 -17.19 -9.33
C THR A 40 -13.35 -17.34 -7.84
N LEU A 41 -14.11 -16.42 -7.23
CA LEU A 41 -14.49 -16.46 -5.82
C LEU A 41 -16.02 -16.51 -5.63
N GLN A 42 -16.73 -17.07 -6.57
CA GLN A 42 -18.18 -17.25 -6.46
C GLN A 42 -18.51 -18.16 -5.28
N GLY A 43 -19.45 -17.72 -4.41
CA GLY A 43 -19.84 -18.42 -3.19
C GLY A 43 -18.92 -18.17 -1.99
N LYS A 44 -17.84 -17.40 -2.14
CA LYS A 44 -16.98 -16.96 -1.04
C LYS A 44 -17.48 -15.65 -0.45
N THR A 45 -17.39 -15.50 0.87
CA THR A 45 -17.78 -14.30 1.62
C THR A 45 -16.54 -13.59 2.19
N VAL A 46 -16.30 -12.36 1.76
CA VAL A 46 -15.18 -11.53 2.21
C VAL A 46 -15.69 -10.43 3.14
N VAL A 47 -15.11 -10.29 4.32
CA VAL A 47 -15.49 -9.27 5.29
C VAL A 47 -14.49 -8.13 5.33
N ASN A 48 -14.93 -6.90 5.04
CA ASN A 48 -14.18 -5.67 5.28
C ASN A 48 -14.39 -5.19 6.72
N LEU A 49 -13.44 -5.47 7.60
CA LEU A 49 -13.45 -5.16 9.03
C LEU A 49 -12.66 -3.87 9.29
N PHE A 50 -13.30 -2.71 9.18
CA PHE A 50 -12.64 -1.41 9.26
C PHE A 50 -12.95 -0.69 10.57
N PHE A 51 -11.94 -0.60 11.45
CA PHE A 51 -11.98 0.14 12.72
C PHE A 51 -11.47 1.59 12.56
N GLU A 52 -10.81 1.91 11.44
CA GLU A 52 -10.32 3.23 11.08
C GLU A 52 -10.98 3.69 9.77
N ASP A 53 -11.37 4.95 9.68
CA ASP A 53 -12.01 5.49 8.49
C ASP A 53 -11.07 5.42 7.27
N SER A 54 -11.55 4.84 6.17
CA SER A 54 -10.84 4.80 4.90
C SER A 54 -11.78 4.55 3.75
N THR A 55 -12.14 5.60 3.05
CA THR A 55 -13.05 5.50 1.89
C THR A 55 -12.38 4.76 0.72
N ARG A 56 -11.20 5.19 0.32
CA ARG A 56 -10.48 4.61 -0.85
C ARG A 56 -10.15 3.13 -0.66
N THR A 57 -9.52 2.78 0.47
CA THR A 57 -9.08 1.39 0.71
C THR A 57 -10.28 0.45 0.79
N ARG A 58 -11.35 0.85 1.50
CA ARG A 58 -12.57 0.05 1.62
C ARG A 58 -13.24 -0.17 0.26
N ILE A 59 -13.48 0.90 -0.50
CA ILE A 59 -14.10 0.81 -1.84
C ILE A 59 -13.26 -0.04 -2.77
N SER A 60 -11.94 0.09 -2.72
CA SER A 60 -11.04 -0.68 -3.56
C SER A 60 -11.07 -2.18 -3.25
N PHE A 61 -11.08 -2.59 -1.97
CA PHE A 61 -11.24 -3.99 -1.57
C PHE A 61 -12.62 -4.52 -1.92
N GLU A 62 -13.67 -3.74 -1.67
CA GLU A 62 -15.03 -4.10 -2.05
C GLU A 62 -15.15 -4.32 -3.57
N THR A 63 -14.57 -3.40 -4.36
CA THR A 63 -14.55 -3.52 -5.82
C THR A 63 -13.78 -4.75 -6.27
N ALA A 64 -12.62 -5.03 -5.66
CA ALA A 64 -11.80 -6.19 -5.98
C ALA A 64 -12.54 -7.50 -5.71
N ALA A 65 -13.12 -7.67 -4.53
CA ALA A 65 -13.90 -8.86 -4.17
C ALA A 65 -15.10 -9.07 -5.10
N LYS A 66 -15.87 -7.98 -5.38
CA LYS A 66 -17.03 -8.05 -6.31
C LYS A 66 -16.61 -8.36 -7.75
N ARG A 67 -15.43 -7.93 -8.21
CA ARG A 67 -14.91 -8.30 -9.54
C ARG A 67 -14.52 -9.77 -9.62
N LEU A 68 -14.19 -10.40 -8.51
CA LEU A 68 -13.95 -11.83 -8.40
C LEU A 68 -15.21 -12.64 -8.08
N SER A 69 -16.38 -12.00 -8.09
CA SER A 69 -17.72 -12.58 -7.81
C SER A 69 -17.89 -13.07 -6.37
N ALA A 70 -17.10 -12.59 -5.41
CA ALA A 70 -17.31 -12.83 -4.00
C ALA A 70 -18.45 -11.95 -3.44
N ASP A 71 -19.13 -12.45 -2.43
CA ASP A 71 -20.00 -11.65 -1.57
C ASP A 71 -19.17 -10.82 -0.61
N VAL A 72 -19.62 -9.57 -0.35
CA VAL A 72 -18.87 -8.63 0.50
C VAL A 72 -19.73 -8.13 1.64
N ILE A 73 -19.23 -8.28 2.86
CA ILE A 73 -19.82 -7.70 4.06
C ILE A 73 -18.91 -6.55 4.52
N ASN A 74 -19.48 -5.35 4.59
CA ASN A 74 -18.78 -4.17 5.13
C ASN A 74 -19.16 -3.96 6.58
N PHE A 75 -18.20 -4.18 7.48
CA PHE A 75 -18.32 -3.90 8.89
C PHE A 75 -17.73 -2.51 9.21
N GLN A 76 -18.46 -1.70 9.95
CA GLN A 76 -17.99 -0.40 10.45
C GLN A 76 -18.08 -0.38 11.98
N SER A 77 -17.01 0.07 12.64
CA SER A 77 -16.97 0.15 14.11
C SER A 77 -18.01 1.11 14.69
N ARG A 78 -18.29 2.22 13.98
CA ARG A 78 -19.34 3.17 14.40
C ARG A 78 -20.71 2.56 14.23
N GLY A 79 -21.48 2.48 15.32
CA GLY A 79 -22.85 1.91 15.32
C GLY A 79 -22.91 0.39 15.40
N SER A 80 -21.78 -0.30 15.59
CA SER A 80 -21.69 -1.75 15.78
C SER A 80 -21.52 -2.14 17.25
N SER A 81 -21.48 -3.44 17.54
CA SER A 81 -21.18 -4.00 18.87
C SER A 81 -19.82 -3.57 19.42
N VAL A 82 -18.84 -3.27 18.57
CA VAL A 82 -17.53 -2.72 18.97
C VAL A 82 -17.68 -1.40 19.72
N SER A 83 -18.60 -0.54 19.30
CA SER A 83 -18.89 0.71 20.03
C SER A 83 -19.48 0.46 21.42
N LYS A 84 -19.93 -0.77 21.71
CA LYS A 84 -20.43 -1.24 23.00
C LYS A 84 -19.36 -2.00 23.81
N GLY A 85 -18.09 -2.05 23.34
CA GLY A 85 -16.99 -2.69 24.04
C GLY A 85 -16.69 -4.14 23.61
N GLU A 86 -17.24 -4.63 22.48
CA GLU A 86 -16.89 -5.95 21.94
C GLU A 86 -15.41 -6.02 21.61
N SER A 87 -14.75 -7.09 22.02
CA SER A 87 -13.33 -7.31 21.79
C SER A 87 -13.06 -7.76 20.34
N LEU A 88 -11.81 -7.56 19.87
CA LEU A 88 -11.37 -8.07 18.56
C LEU A 88 -11.52 -9.60 18.47
N LYS A 89 -11.33 -10.31 19.59
CA LYS A 89 -11.53 -11.76 19.69
C LYS A 89 -12.99 -12.16 19.43
N ASP A 90 -13.93 -11.51 20.12
CA ASP A 90 -15.36 -11.83 19.98
C ASP A 90 -15.86 -11.51 18.58
N THR A 91 -15.36 -10.42 17.98
CA THR A 91 -15.63 -10.09 16.58
C THR A 91 -15.10 -11.20 15.65
N ALA A 92 -13.87 -11.68 15.86
CA ALA A 92 -13.28 -12.76 15.04
C ALA A 92 -14.12 -14.05 15.09
N LEU A 93 -14.47 -14.51 16.30
CA LEU A 93 -15.30 -15.70 16.51
C LEU A 93 -16.68 -15.55 15.84
N THR A 94 -17.27 -14.36 15.93
CA THR A 94 -18.58 -14.08 15.32
C THR A 94 -18.50 -14.14 13.79
N LEU A 95 -17.45 -13.58 13.17
CA LEU A 95 -17.28 -13.60 11.72
C LEU A 95 -17.08 -15.01 11.18
N GLU A 96 -16.28 -15.84 11.85
CA GLU A 96 -16.09 -17.24 11.48
C GLU A 96 -17.40 -18.04 11.61
N ALA A 97 -18.13 -17.85 12.71
CA ALA A 97 -19.44 -18.51 12.93
C ALA A 97 -20.50 -18.09 11.89
N MET A 98 -20.38 -16.90 11.30
CA MET A 98 -21.26 -16.41 10.22
C MET A 98 -20.83 -16.90 8.82
N GLY A 99 -19.79 -17.71 8.71
CA GLY A 99 -19.35 -18.31 7.44
C GLY A 99 -18.52 -17.36 6.56
N ALA A 100 -17.77 -16.43 7.17
CA ALA A 100 -16.78 -15.67 6.43
C ALA A 100 -15.66 -16.58 5.90
N ASP A 101 -15.17 -16.32 4.68
CA ASP A 101 -14.02 -17.03 4.07
C ASP A 101 -12.72 -16.23 4.17
N ALA A 102 -12.78 -14.92 4.31
CA ALA A 102 -11.61 -14.07 4.55
C ALA A 102 -11.97 -12.78 5.28
N VAL A 103 -11.00 -12.23 6.00
CA VAL A 103 -11.14 -10.96 6.72
C VAL A 103 -10.09 -9.96 6.23
N ILE A 104 -10.56 -8.80 5.78
CA ILE A 104 -9.73 -7.64 5.45
C ILE A 104 -9.82 -6.67 6.61
N VAL A 105 -8.74 -6.50 7.36
CA VAL A 105 -8.74 -5.70 8.58
C VAL A 105 -7.98 -4.38 8.40
N ARG A 106 -8.58 -3.28 8.85
CA ARG A 106 -7.93 -2.00 9.04
C ARG A 106 -8.12 -1.50 10.46
N HIS A 107 -7.03 -1.21 11.16
CA HIS A 107 -7.06 -0.89 12.59
C HIS A 107 -6.10 0.25 12.94
N SER A 108 -6.45 1.05 13.96
CA SER A 108 -5.58 2.12 14.46
C SER A 108 -4.38 1.63 15.27
N SER A 109 -4.44 0.43 15.83
CA SER A 109 -3.35 -0.18 16.59
C SER A 109 -2.46 -1.02 15.71
N SER A 110 -1.14 -0.78 15.76
CA SER A 110 -0.13 -1.63 15.13
C SER A 110 -0.17 -3.05 15.70
N GLY A 111 -0.03 -4.06 14.84
CA GLY A 111 -0.08 -5.48 15.23
C GLY A 111 -1.49 -6.08 15.35
N ALA A 112 -2.56 -5.31 15.18
CA ALA A 112 -3.92 -5.83 15.26
C ALA A 112 -4.20 -6.91 14.20
N ALA A 113 -3.74 -6.71 12.96
CA ALA A 113 -3.86 -7.69 11.88
C ALA A 113 -3.09 -8.99 12.19
N HIS A 114 -1.86 -8.87 12.69
CA HIS A 114 -1.05 -10.02 13.12
C HIS A 114 -1.74 -10.81 14.24
N ARG A 115 -2.27 -10.10 15.24
CA ARG A 115 -3.00 -10.74 16.33
C ARG A 115 -4.24 -11.48 15.84
N LEU A 116 -4.99 -10.90 14.91
CA LEU A 116 -6.18 -11.51 14.33
C LEU A 116 -5.83 -12.82 13.57
N ALA A 117 -4.69 -12.83 12.85
CA ALA A 117 -4.24 -13.98 12.08
C ALA A 117 -3.65 -15.12 12.93
N HIS A 118 -2.97 -14.80 14.06
CA HIS A 118 -2.13 -15.79 14.76
C HIS A 118 -2.58 -16.11 16.20
N ALA A 119 -3.63 -15.47 16.73
CA ALA A 119 -4.09 -15.73 18.09
C ALA A 119 -4.93 -17.02 18.23
N GLY A 120 -5.19 -17.73 17.13
CA GLY A 120 -6.02 -18.94 17.13
C GLY A 120 -7.50 -18.70 17.43
N TRP A 121 -7.99 -17.49 17.15
CA TRP A 121 -9.39 -17.15 17.35
C TRP A 121 -10.28 -17.55 16.17
N MET A 122 -9.69 -17.67 14.98
CA MET A 122 -10.34 -18.07 13.74
C MET A 122 -9.30 -18.70 12.80
N ASN A 123 -9.76 -19.48 11.83
CA ASN A 123 -8.92 -20.13 10.81
C ASN A 123 -9.08 -19.49 9.42
N LEU A 124 -9.40 -18.20 9.38
CA LEU A 124 -9.66 -17.47 8.13
C LEU A 124 -8.40 -16.74 7.66
N PRO A 125 -8.15 -16.66 6.34
CA PRO A 125 -7.15 -15.76 5.77
C PRO A 125 -7.40 -14.31 6.19
N VAL A 126 -6.31 -13.62 6.58
CA VAL A 126 -6.35 -12.22 6.99
C VAL A 126 -5.51 -11.37 6.04
N LEU A 127 -6.12 -10.28 5.52
CA LEU A 127 -5.42 -9.25 4.75
C LEU A 127 -5.34 -7.95 5.57
N ASN A 128 -4.13 -7.43 5.72
CA ASN A 128 -3.90 -6.17 6.40
C ASN A 128 -4.15 -4.98 5.45
N ALA A 129 -5.24 -4.24 5.68
CA ALA A 129 -5.59 -3.01 4.96
C ALA A 129 -5.02 -1.73 5.62
N GLY A 130 -4.07 -1.91 6.53
CA GLY A 130 -3.34 -0.88 7.25
C GLY A 130 -3.58 -0.92 8.75
N ASP A 131 -2.52 -1.16 9.53
CA ASP A 131 -2.55 -1.21 10.98
C ASP A 131 -1.61 -0.16 11.60
N GLY A 132 -2.15 0.78 12.34
CA GLY A 132 -1.42 1.86 13.01
C GLY A 132 -0.43 2.59 12.10
N THR A 133 0.83 2.64 12.54
CA THR A 133 1.99 3.13 11.77
C THR A 133 2.84 1.99 11.21
N HIS A 134 2.36 0.75 11.29
CA HIS A 134 3.16 -0.46 11.08
C HIS A 134 3.22 -0.89 9.61
N GLN A 135 2.14 -1.46 9.04
CA GLN A 135 2.16 -2.02 7.69
C GLN A 135 0.88 -1.72 6.88
N HIS A 136 1.02 -1.67 5.58
CA HIS A 136 -0.06 -1.67 4.60
C HIS A 136 0.39 -2.39 3.32
N PRO A 137 0.45 -3.74 3.33
CA PRO A 137 1.09 -4.51 2.26
C PRO A 137 0.53 -4.21 0.87
N THR A 138 -0.80 -4.14 0.73
CA THR A 138 -1.41 -3.89 -0.59
C THR A 138 -1.17 -2.46 -1.11
N GLN A 139 -0.78 -1.52 -0.24
CA GLN A 139 -0.34 -0.19 -0.70
C GLN A 139 1.05 -0.28 -1.31
N ALA A 140 2.01 -0.91 -0.64
CA ALA A 140 3.34 -1.08 -1.20
C ALA A 140 3.31 -1.89 -2.51
N LEU A 141 2.49 -2.94 -2.57
CA LEU A 141 2.34 -3.75 -3.78
C LEU A 141 1.76 -2.95 -4.97
N LEU A 142 0.75 -2.09 -4.74
CA LEU A 142 0.22 -1.24 -5.81
C LEU A 142 1.22 -0.17 -6.24
N ASP A 143 2.01 0.35 -5.32
CA ASP A 143 3.08 1.31 -5.59
C ASP A 143 4.18 0.64 -6.43
N ALA A 144 4.60 -0.57 -6.06
CA ALA A 144 5.57 -1.37 -6.81
C ALA A 144 5.05 -1.77 -8.21
N MET A 145 3.76 -2.17 -8.34
CA MET A 145 3.15 -2.46 -9.63
C MET A 145 3.17 -1.23 -10.54
N THR A 146 2.82 -0.06 -9.99
CA THR A 146 2.82 1.19 -10.74
C THR A 146 4.23 1.54 -11.20
N LEU A 147 5.21 1.48 -10.30
CA LEU A 147 6.60 1.76 -10.62
C LEU A 147 7.15 0.79 -11.68
N ARG A 148 6.84 -0.52 -11.58
CA ARG A 148 7.28 -1.54 -12.54
C ARG A 148 6.80 -1.26 -13.97
N ARG A 149 5.64 -0.61 -14.13
CA ARG A 149 5.08 -0.21 -15.43
C ARG A 149 5.77 1.02 -16.07
N HIS A 150 6.51 1.76 -15.27
CA HIS A 150 7.21 2.98 -15.72
C HIS A 150 8.73 2.85 -15.66
N TYR A 151 9.26 1.77 -15.09
CA TYR A 151 10.68 1.52 -14.98
C TYR A 151 11.17 0.70 -16.19
N ALA A 152 11.87 1.36 -17.12
CA ALA A 152 12.27 0.78 -18.39
C ALA A 152 12.95 -0.61 -18.30
N PRO A 153 13.87 -0.88 -17.33
CA PRO A 153 14.47 -2.21 -17.21
C PRO A 153 13.49 -3.35 -16.84
N SER A 154 12.31 -3.02 -16.36
CA SER A 154 11.25 -4.01 -16.05
C SER A 154 10.33 -4.29 -17.23
N LEU A 155 10.45 -3.56 -18.34
CA LEU A 155 9.55 -3.64 -19.49
C LEU A 155 10.12 -4.50 -20.61
N GLY A 156 9.21 -5.23 -21.28
CA GLY A 156 9.50 -5.92 -22.53
C GLY A 156 9.35 -5.02 -23.76
N ASP A 157 9.60 -5.57 -24.93
CA ASP A 157 9.48 -4.87 -26.22
C ASP A 157 8.07 -4.34 -26.52
N ASP A 158 7.06 -4.92 -25.89
CA ASP A 158 5.66 -4.49 -25.98
C ASP A 158 5.29 -3.36 -24.99
N GLY A 159 6.25 -2.90 -24.20
CA GLY A 159 6.08 -1.88 -23.17
C GLY A 159 5.30 -2.35 -21.93
N MET A 160 5.12 -3.67 -21.78
CA MET A 160 4.48 -4.26 -20.60
C MET A 160 5.53 -4.85 -19.65
N PRO A 161 5.25 -4.91 -18.33
CA PRO A 161 6.16 -5.55 -17.39
C PRO A 161 6.42 -7.01 -17.76
N VAL A 162 7.69 -7.38 -17.81
CA VAL A 162 8.10 -8.77 -18.06
C VAL A 162 7.73 -9.62 -16.84
N PRO A 163 7.01 -10.73 -17.01
CA PRO A 163 6.73 -11.64 -15.91
C PRO A 163 8.01 -12.09 -15.21
N GLY A 164 8.01 -12.09 -13.88
CA GLY A 164 9.19 -12.39 -13.07
C GLY A 164 10.14 -11.22 -12.86
N SER A 165 9.94 -10.07 -13.51
CA SER A 165 10.79 -8.89 -13.28
C SER A 165 10.50 -8.25 -11.93
N GLY A 166 11.58 -7.79 -11.27
CA GLY A 166 11.54 -6.94 -10.07
C GLY A 166 11.69 -5.46 -10.41
N LEU A 167 12.39 -4.76 -9.54
CA LEU A 167 12.75 -3.34 -9.66
C LEU A 167 14.27 -3.17 -9.52
N ASP A 168 15.02 -4.15 -9.99
CA ASP A 168 16.47 -4.21 -9.78
C ASP A 168 17.17 -2.97 -10.35
N GLY A 169 17.82 -2.21 -9.46
CA GLY A 169 18.52 -0.98 -9.78
C GLY A 169 17.67 0.28 -9.86
N ALA A 170 16.34 0.21 -9.71
CA ALA A 170 15.49 1.40 -9.62
C ALA A 170 15.85 2.23 -8.39
N HIS A 171 15.90 3.54 -8.53
CA HIS A 171 16.12 4.47 -7.41
C HIS A 171 14.83 5.21 -7.06
N VAL A 172 14.36 5.03 -5.84
CA VAL A 172 13.10 5.62 -5.35
C VAL A 172 13.38 6.54 -4.17
N VAL A 173 12.99 7.81 -4.28
CA VAL A 173 13.07 8.78 -3.19
C VAL A 173 11.69 8.91 -2.54
N ILE A 174 11.60 8.62 -1.24
CA ILE A 174 10.37 8.74 -0.45
C ILE A 174 10.52 9.91 0.51
N VAL A 175 9.64 10.92 0.38
CA VAL A 175 9.77 12.21 1.07
C VAL A 175 8.63 12.45 2.02
N GLY A 176 8.92 12.81 3.27
CA GLY A 176 7.95 13.41 4.17
C GLY A 176 7.86 12.77 5.55
N ASP A 177 6.64 12.59 6.05
CA ASP A 177 6.38 12.06 7.39
C ASP A 177 6.60 10.55 7.45
N VAL A 178 7.84 10.12 7.55
CA VAL A 178 8.24 8.70 7.65
C VAL A 178 7.84 8.10 9.00
N LEU A 179 7.98 8.89 10.07
CA LEU A 179 7.74 8.44 11.45
C LEU A 179 6.33 7.87 11.64
N HIS A 180 5.32 8.54 11.09
CA HIS A 180 3.93 8.15 11.23
C HIS A 180 3.39 7.35 10.02
N SER A 181 4.25 7.03 9.04
CA SER A 181 3.82 6.43 7.78
C SER A 181 4.02 4.93 7.73
N ARG A 182 2.93 4.18 7.81
CA ARG A 182 2.92 2.74 7.45
C ARG A 182 3.23 2.51 5.97
N VAL A 183 2.97 3.52 5.11
CA VAL A 183 3.26 3.44 3.68
C VAL A 183 4.76 3.46 3.44
N ALA A 184 5.50 4.37 4.10
CA ALA A 184 6.95 4.39 4.01
C ALA A 184 7.57 3.06 4.45
N ARG A 185 7.15 2.51 5.60
CA ARG A 185 7.65 1.23 6.12
C ARG A 185 7.45 0.09 5.12
N SER A 186 6.21 -0.08 4.65
CA SER A 186 5.89 -1.16 3.72
C SER A 186 6.59 -0.99 2.37
N ASN A 187 6.78 0.24 1.90
CA ASN A 187 7.50 0.51 0.65
C ASN A 187 8.99 0.25 0.79
N VAL A 188 9.64 0.65 1.88
CA VAL A 188 11.06 0.30 2.12
C VAL A 188 11.22 -1.21 2.09
N ASP A 189 10.41 -1.95 2.86
CA ASP A 189 10.49 -3.41 2.92
C ASP A 189 10.27 -4.04 1.52
N LEU A 190 9.28 -3.60 0.73
CA LEU A 190 8.95 -4.22 -0.57
C LEU A 190 9.91 -3.80 -1.69
N LEU A 191 10.17 -2.50 -1.82
CA LEU A 191 10.99 -2.00 -2.93
C LEU A 191 12.40 -2.57 -2.85
N THR A 192 12.98 -2.65 -1.65
CA THR A 192 14.30 -3.26 -1.46
C THR A 192 14.27 -4.77 -1.66
N LEU A 193 13.20 -5.47 -1.26
CA LEU A 193 13.00 -6.89 -1.58
C LEU A 193 12.95 -7.13 -3.10
N LEU A 194 12.41 -6.19 -3.88
CA LEU A 194 12.36 -6.24 -5.33
C LEU A 194 13.63 -5.73 -6.03
N GLY A 195 14.65 -5.33 -5.28
CA GLY A 195 15.97 -4.92 -5.80
C GLY A 195 16.12 -3.42 -6.05
N ALA A 196 15.17 -2.58 -5.64
CA ALA A 196 15.29 -1.14 -5.74
C ALA A 196 16.16 -0.56 -4.62
N HIS A 197 16.81 0.57 -4.92
CA HIS A 197 17.47 1.42 -3.96
C HIS A 197 16.48 2.49 -3.45
N VAL A 198 16.34 2.61 -2.13
CA VAL A 198 15.40 3.55 -1.51
C VAL A 198 16.16 4.60 -0.71
N THR A 199 15.84 5.87 -0.93
CA THR A 199 16.30 7.00 -0.11
C THR A 199 15.13 7.66 0.58
N LEU A 200 15.13 7.68 1.92
CA LEU A 200 14.15 8.41 2.72
C LEU A 200 14.61 9.84 2.95
N VAL A 201 13.76 10.80 2.65
CA VAL A 201 14.02 12.23 2.88
C VAL A 201 13.00 12.80 3.85
N ALA A 202 13.45 13.26 5.01
CA ALA A 202 12.57 13.83 6.02
C ALA A 202 13.33 14.74 6.99
N PRO A 203 12.63 15.66 7.69
CA PRO A 203 13.22 16.31 8.87
C PRO A 203 13.66 15.27 9.90
N PRO A 204 14.73 15.52 10.67
CA PRO A 204 15.17 14.60 11.72
C PRO A 204 14.06 14.20 12.71
N THR A 205 13.12 15.11 12.96
CA THR A 205 11.96 14.89 13.85
C THR A 205 10.88 13.98 13.25
N LEU A 206 10.91 13.73 11.95
CA LEU A 206 9.97 12.86 11.22
C LEU A 206 10.63 11.58 10.71
N LEU A 207 11.86 11.28 11.12
CA LEU A 207 12.47 9.96 10.98
C LEU A 207 12.27 9.15 12.26
N PRO A 208 11.94 7.86 12.17
CA PRO A 208 11.83 7.01 13.34
C PRO A 208 13.22 6.73 13.93
N ILE A 209 13.28 6.59 15.25
CA ILE A 209 14.47 6.07 15.92
C ILE A 209 14.76 4.67 15.38
N GLY A 210 16.00 4.38 15.05
CA GLY A 210 16.42 3.10 14.48
C GLY A 210 16.23 3.01 12.96
N VAL A 211 15.91 4.11 12.26
CA VAL A 211 15.77 4.12 10.79
C VAL A 211 17.06 3.65 10.07
N GLU A 212 18.20 3.82 10.69
CA GLU A 212 19.50 3.35 10.22
C GLU A 212 19.61 1.81 10.12
N THR A 213 18.69 1.09 10.75
CA THR A 213 18.58 -0.37 10.63
C THR A 213 17.69 -0.81 9.46
N TRP A 214 17.01 0.11 8.79
CA TRP A 214 16.22 -0.19 7.63
C TRP A 214 17.14 -0.34 6.41
N ASN A 215 16.76 -1.19 5.48
CA ASN A 215 17.54 -1.39 4.26
C ASN A 215 17.30 -0.24 3.26
N CYS A 216 17.71 0.99 3.63
CA CYS A 216 17.54 2.20 2.82
C CYS A 216 18.53 3.27 3.26
N ASP A 217 18.78 4.25 2.40
CA ASP A 217 19.50 5.45 2.77
C ASP A 217 18.57 6.50 3.37
N THR A 218 19.14 7.45 4.10
CA THR A 218 18.43 8.59 4.66
C THR A 218 19.13 9.89 4.31
N SER A 219 18.35 10.93 4.00
CA SER A 219 18.83 12.29 3.78
C SER A 219 17.91 13.31 4.45
N TYR A 220 18.49 14.43 4.86
CA TYR A 220 17.74 15.60 5.35
C TYR A 220 17.59 16.67 4.28
N ASN A 221 18.22 16.48 3.11
CA ASN A 221 18.26 17.42 2.02
C ASN A 221 17.54 16.86 0.78
N PHE A 222 16.37 17.43 0.48
CA PHE A 222 15.57 16.96 -0.65
C PHE A 222 16.22 17.31 -2.01
N ASP A 223 16.84 18.46 -2.11
CA ASP A 223 17.47 18.90 -3.38
C ASP A 223 18.69 18.02 -3.73
N GLU A 224 19.43 17.58 -2.72
CA GLU A 224 20.53 16.62 -2.89
C GLU A 224 20.03 15.24 -3.34
N ALA A 225 18.93 14.75 -2.75
CA ALA A 225 18.32 13.50 -3.17
C ALA A 225 17.78 13.55 -4.62
N LEU A 226 17.25 14.70 -5.06
CA LEU A 226 16.83 14.91 -6.46
C LEU A 226 18.00 14.98 -7.43
N ALA A 227 19.15 15.54 -7.00
CA ALA A 227 20.36 15.60 -7.81
C ALA A 227 20.90 14.22 -8.20
N ALA A 228 20.57 13.17 -7.43
CA ALA A 228 20.86 11.77 -7.75
C ALA A 228 19.99 11.20 -8.89
N LYS A 229 19.07 11.99 -9.45
CA LYS A 229 18.17 11.63 -10.57
C LYS A 229 17.39 10.33 -10.32
N PRO A 230 16.54 10.28 -9.29
CA PRO A 230 15.74 9.09 -9.01
C PRO A 230 14.75 8.78 -10.15
N ASP A 231 14.40 7.49 -10.30
CA ASP A 231 13.37 7.02 -11.23
C ASP A 231 11.95 7.36 -10.73
N ALA A 232 11.79 7.50 -9.41
CA ALA A 232 10.52 7.90 -8.81
C ALA A 232 10.71 8.77 -7.57
N VAL A 233 9.80 9.73 -7.40
CA VAL A 233 9.64 10.52 -6.18
C VAL A 233 8.26 10.25 -5.59
N MET A 234 8.23 9.64 -4.41
CA MET A 234 7.00 9.37 -3.67
C MET A 234 6.85 10.38 -2.54
N MET A 235 5.85 11.26 -2.66
CA MET A 235 5.53 12.23 -1.62
C MET A 235 4.59 11.59 -0.60
N LEU A 236 4.96 11.61 0.68
CA LEU A 236 4.10 11.15 1.77
C LEU A 236 3.15 12.26 2.22
N ARG A 237 1.93 11.87 2.56
CA ARG A 237 0.98 12.78 3.18
C ARG A 237 1.49 13.21 4.56
N VAL A 238 1.51 14.52 4.83
CA VAL A 238 1.76 15.05 6.18
C VAL A 238 0.56 14.75 7.07
N GLN A 239 0.75 13.92 8.10
CA GLN A 239 -0.33 13.42 8.96
C GLN A 239 -0.56 14.34 10.16
N ARG A 240 -1.12 15.54 9.91
CA ARG A 240 -1.36 16.58 10.94
C ARG A 240 -2.17 16.05 12.13
N GLU A 241 -3.12 15.16 11.87
CA GLU A 241 -3.96 14.53 12.88
C GLU A 241 -3.18 13.66 13.88
N ARG A 242 -2.07 13.06 13.45
CA ARG A 242 -1.18 12.27 14.32
C ARG A 242 -0.15 13.13 15.05
N MET A 243 0.21 14.25 14.47
CA MET A 243 1.15 15.20 15.06
C MET A 243 0.52 15.96 16.22
N SER A 244 -0.76 16.35 16.13
CA SER A 244 -1.47 17.08 17.18
C SER A 244 -1.69 16.25 18.45
N SER A 245 -1.83 14.93 18.32
CA SER A 245 -1.99 14.03 19.48
C SER A 245 -0.70 13.77 20.24
N ALA A 246 0.47 14.05 19.67
CA ALA A 246 1.79 13.86 20.29
C ALA A 246 2.32 15.09 21.03
N GLY A 247 1.58 16.20 21.08
CA GLY A 247 1.89 17.39 21.90
C GLY A 247 3.13 18.20 21.49
N GLY A 248 3.68 18.03 20.28
CA GLY A 248 4.87 18.74 19.83
C GLY A 248 4.85 19.13 18.36
N GLY A 249 5.46 20.27 18.02
CA GLY A 249 5.71 20.67 16.63
C GLY A 249 6.87 19.88 16.04
N PHE A 250 6.58 18.98 15.10
CA PHE A 250 7.61 18.21 14.37
C PHE A 250 8.38 19.06 13.36
N PHE A 251 7.85 20.23 13.01
CA PHE A 251 8.48 21.27 12.19
C PHE A 251 7.87 22.63 12.55
N PRO A 252 8.59 23.76 12.29
CA PRO A 252 8.19 25.07 12.79
C PRO A 252 6.85 25.56 12.24
N SER A 253 6.55 25.31 10.95
CA SER A 253 5.29 25.70 10.33
C SER A 253 5.03 24.90 9.05
N PRO A 254 3.78 24.86 8.53
CA PRO A 254 3.48 24.28 7.23
C PRO A 254 4.27 24.93 6.09
N GLY A 255 4.52 26.24 6.14
CA GLY A 255 5.32 26.95 5.14
C GLY A 255 6.80 26.56 5.19
N ALA A 256 7.37 26.38 6.38
CA ALA A 256 8.73 25.87 6.54
C ALA A 256 8.85 24.44 6.00
N TYR A 257 7.88 23.57 6.31
CA TYR A 257 7.86 22.22 5.75
C TYR A 257 7.79 22.25 4.21
N HIS A 258 6.89 23.05 3.63
CA HIS A 258 6.76 23.17 2.18
C HIS A 258 8.06 23.64 1.52
N ALA A 259 8.71 24.63 2.09
CA ALA A 259 9.96 25.17 1.56
C ALA A 259 11.08 24.12 1.52
N GLU A 260 11.22 23.33 2.60
CA GLU A 260 12.32 22.36 2.76
C GLU A 260 12.03 20.99 2.15
N TYR A 261 10.78 20.49 2.28
CA TYR A 261 10.40 19.10 1.95
C TYR A 261 9.23 18.99 0.97
N GLY A 262 8.64 20.09 0.52
CA GLY A 262 7.59 20.08 -0.51
C GLY A 262 8.18 19.84 -1.90
N LEU A 263 7.49 19.07 -2.74
CA LEU A 263 7.76 19.01 -4.17
C LEU A 263 7.17 20.29 -4.80
N THR A 264 7.98 21.36 -4.78
CA THR A 264 7.66 22.67 -5.34
C THR A 264 7.76 22.65 -6.87
N PRO A 265 7.21 23.64 -7.61
CA PRO A 265 7.39 23.74 -9.06
C PRO A 265 8.87 23.76 -9.47
N ALA A 266 9.73 24.42 -8.69
CA ALA A 266 11.16 24.48 -8.94
C ALA A 266 11.83 23.09 -8.84
N ARG A 267 11.52 22.32 -7.79
CA ARG A 267 12.02 20.95 -7.63
C ARG A 267 11.46 20.00 -8.68
N PHE A 268 10.16 20.10 -8.98
CA PHE A 268 9.54 19.32 -10.03
C PHE A 268 10.23 19.50 -11.39
N ALA A 269 10.61 20.73 -11.73
CA ALA A 269 11.33 21.05 -12.97
C ALA A 269 12.75 20.43 -13.05
N THR A 270 13.31 19.94 -11.94
CA THR A 270 14.62 19.26 -11.92
C THR A 270 14.54 17.75 -12.14
N LEU A 271 13.34 17.18 -12.10
CA LEU A 271 13.16 15.74 -12.32
C LEU A 271 13.53 15.33 -13.74
N ALA A 272 14.09 14.15 -13.88
CA ALA A 272 14.32 13.56 -15.20
C ALA A 272 12.99 13.36 -15.93
N PRO A 273 12.94 13.47 -17.28
CA PRO A 273 11.67 13.36 -18.03
C PRO A 273 10.94 12.02 -17.84
N ASN A 274 11.66 10.96 -17.53
CA ASN A 274 11.13 9.60 -17.28
C ASN A 274 10.85 9.32 -15.80
N ALA A 275 11.21 10.23 -14.89
CA ALA A 275 10.92 10.05 -13.48
C ALA A 275 9.43 10.22 -13.20
N VAL A 276 8.87 9.37 -12.34
CA VAL A 276 7.45 9.44 -11.98
C VAL A 276 7.23 10.05 -10.61
N VAL A 277 6.10 10.76 -10.48
CA VAL A 277 5.63 11.36 -9.23
C VAL A 277 4.50 10.50 -8.65
N MET A 278 4.71 10.04 -7.42
CA MET A 278 3.82 9.13 -6.70
C MET A 278 3.29 9.76 -5.41
N HIS A 279 2.10 9.34 -4.98
CA HIS A 279 1.52 9.74 -3.70
C HIS A 279 0.43 8.75 -3.25
N PRO A 280 0.43 8.26 -2.00
CA PRO A 280 -0.56 7.27 -1.54
C PRO A 280 -1.97 7.84 -1.36
N GLY A 281 -2.11 9.17 -1.41
CA GLY A 281 -3.36 9.91 -1.18
C GLY A 281 -3.91 9.81 0.26
N PRO A 282 -4.78 10.77 0.65
CA PRO A 282 -5.11 12.01 -0.04
C PRO A 282 -3.97 13.02 0.01
N MET A 283 -3.82 13.83 -1.04
CA MET A 283 -2.81 14.87 -1.11
C MET A 283 -3.24 16.13 -0.34
N ASN A 284 -2.28 16.80 0.32
CA ASN A 284 -2.41 18.17 0.75
C ASN A 284 -1.70 19.08 -0.26
N ARG A 285 -2.42 19.44 -1.33
CA ARG A 285 -1.88 20.32 -2.38
C ARG A 285 -1.38 21.63 -1.80
N GLY A 286 -0.21 22.09 -2.23
CA GLY A 286 0.46 23.27 -1.71
C GLY A 286 1.16 23.07 -0.36
N LEU A 287 1.21 21.83 0.15
CA LEU A 287 2.01 21.48 1.31
C LEU A 287 3.13 20.49 0.92
N GLU A 288 2.83 19.21 0.76
CA GLU A 288 3.83 18.23 0.34
C GLU A 288 4.03 18.17 -1.17
N ILE A 289 3.03 18.56 -1.97
CA ILE A 289 3.08 18.50 -3.44
C ILE A 289 2.41 19.72 -4.06
N CYS A 290 3.03 20.32 -5.08
CA CYS A 290 2.42 21.38 -5.87
C CYS A 290 1.40 20.85 -6.89
N ALA A 291 0.52 21.71 -7.39
CA ALA A 291 -0.49 21.32 -8.37
C ALA A 291 0.14 20.88 -9.70
N GLU A 292 1.20 21.59 -10.13
CA GLU A 292 1.92 21.31 -11.36
C GLU A 292 2.48 19.87 -11.39
N ALA A 293 3.06 19.41 -10.29
CA ALA A 293 3.57 18.04 -10.18
C ALA A 293 2.44 17.01 -10.12
N ALA A 294 1.39 17.30 -9.33
CA ALA A 294 0.28 16.37 -9.10
C ALA A 294 -0.59 16.15 -10.35
N ASP A 295 -0.66 17.12 -11.23
CA ASP A 295 -1.50 17.11 -12.45
C ASP A 295 -0.68 16.95 -13.76
N SER A 296 0.63 16.69 -13.65
CA SER A 296 1.54 16.47 -14.79
C SER A 296 1.40 15.09 -15.40
N ASP A 297 1.95 14.92 -16.61
CA ASP A 297 2.08 13.60 -17.27
C ASP A 297 3.04 12.65 -16.53
N GLN A 298 3.93 13.15 -15.68
CA GLN A 298 4.78 12.34 -14.81
C GLN A 298 4.06 11.83 -13.55
N SER A 299 2.85 12.34 -13.26
CA SER A 299 2.05 11.94 -12.12
C SER A 299 1.33 10.61 -12.39
N VAL A 300 1.71 9.58 -11.66
CA VAL A 300 1.07 8.26 -11.72
C VAL A 300 0.10 8.01 -10.57
N ILE A 301 -0.31 9.07 -9.85
CA ILE A 301 -1.13 9.00 -8.63
C ILE A 301 -2.51 8.36 -8.89
N VAL A 302 -3.15 8.70 -10.02
CA VAL A 302 -4.45 8.12 -10.39
C VAL A 302 -4.29 6.67 -10.84
N GLU A 303 -3.17 6.35 -11.49
CA GLU A 303 -2.84 4.97 -11.87
C GLU A 303 -2.62 4.09 -10.63
N GLN A 304 -1.94 4.59 -9.58
CA GLN A 304 -1.82 3.89 -8.30
C GLN A 304 -3.19 3.48 -7.73
N VAL A 305 -4.21 4.32 -7.86
CA VAL A 305 -5.57 4.01 -7.39
C VAL A 305 -6.17 2.83 -8.18
N SER A 306 -6.04 2.83 -9.50
CA SER A 306 -6.58 1.76 -10.34
C SER A 306 -5.81 0.44 -10.15
N ASN A 307 -4.48 0.50 -10.07
CA ASN A 307 -3.62 -0.66 -9.79
C ASN A 307 -3.94 -1.27 -8.43
N GLY A 308 -4.38 -0.47 -7.48
CA GLY A 308 -4.82 -0.94 -6.17
C GLY A 308 -5.98 -1.92 -6.22
N VAL A 309 -6.89 -1.81 -7.19
CA VAL A 309 -7.96 -2.79 -7.36
C VAL A 309 -7.39 -4.12 -7.86
N CYS A 310 -6.48 -4.07 -8.85
CA CYS A 310 -5.86 -5.27 -9.43
C CYS A 310 -5.01 -6.04 -8.41
N ILE A 311 -4.20 -5.34 -7.62
CA ILE A 311 -3.41 -5.93 -6.53
C ILE A 311 -4.31 -6.61 -5.49
N ARG A 312 -5.40 -5.98 -5.10
CA ARG A 312 -6.35 -6.56 -4.13
C ARG A 312 -7.11 -7.75 -4.71
N MET A 313 -7.41 -7.74 -6.01
CA MET A 313 -7.93 -8.92 -6.71
C MET A 313 -6.92 -10.07 -6.67
N ALA A 314 -5.65 -9.81 -7.03
CA ALA A 314 -4.59 -10.81 -7.01
C ALA A 314 -4.38 -11.40 -5.60
N ALA A 315 -4.31 -10.54 -4.58
CA ALA A 315 -4.15 -10.98 -3.19
C ALA A 315 -5.32 -11.86 -2.71
N LEU A 316 -6.56 -11.46 -2.96
CA LEU A 316 -7.75 -12.26 -2.63
C LEU A 316 -7.77 -13.58 -3.40
N TYR A 317 -7.44 -13.56 -4.68
CA TYR A 317 -7.38 -14.77 -5.51
C TYR A 317 -6.35 -15.77 -4.98
N LEU A 318 -5.12 -15.32 -4.73
CA LEU A 318 -4.04 -16.19 -4.25
C LEU A 318 -4.30 -16.75 -2.83
N LEU A 319 -5.02 -16.01 -1.99
CA LEU A 319 -5.39 -16.46 -0.65
C LEU A 319 -6.55 -17.47 -0.65
N LEU A 320 -7.55 -17.29 -1.53
CA LEU A 320 -8.81 -18.04 -1.43
C LEU A 320 -9.00 -19.11 -2.51
N ALA A 321 -8.36 -18.95 -3.69
CA ALA A 321 -8.49 -19.93 -4.76
C ALA A 321 -7.59 -21.17 -4.58
N SER A 322 -6.51 -21.07 -3.79
CA SER A 322 -5.59 -22.18 -3.52
C SER A 322 -6.17 -23.26 -2.59
N GLU A 323 -7.24 -22.97 -1.86
CA GLU A 323 -7.90 -23.94 -0.97
C GLU A 323 -8.78 -24.96 -1.70
N GLY A 324 -9.08 -24.74 -2.99
CA GLY A 324 -9.95 -25.61 -3.78
C GLY A 324 -9.31 -26.89 -4.34
N HIS A 325 -8.01 -27.12 -4.14
CA HIS A 325 -7.28 -28.25 -4.75
C HIS A 325 -6.79 -29.30 -3.75
N SER A 326 -7.23 -29.27 -2.49
CA SER A 326 -6.81 -30.24 -1.47
C SER A 326 -7.90 -31.20 -1.00
N ASN A 327 -9.06 -31.27 -1.68
CA ASN A 327 -10.10 -32.25 -1.40
C ASN A 327 -10.50 -32.98 -2.70
N ASP A 328 -9.64 -33.86 -3.21
CA ASP A 328 -9.98 -35.03 -4.02
C ASP A 328 -8.96 -36.16 -3.76
#